data_127a9b72b812a3bf9c046f47cfa6a2a3
#
_entry.id   127a9b72b812a3bf9c046f47cfa6a2a3
#
_cell.length_a   1.000
_cell.length_b   1.000
_cell.length_c   1.000
_cell.angle_alpha   90.00
_cell.angle_beta   90.00
_cell.angle_gamma   90.00
#
_symmetry.space_group_name_H-M   'P 1'
#
loop_
_entity.id
_entity.type
_entity.pdbx_description
1 polymer ?
#
loop_
_entity_poly.entity_id
_entity_poly.type
_entity_poly.pdbx_seq_one_letter_code
_entity_poly.pdbx_strand_id
1 'polypeptide(L)'
;VFASFLQGIAQVPTAPDLLFRTLADPTRRALFERLCREGETTVGALTAGAGVSQPVVSKHLGLLKQAGLVRDRRAGRNTHYSAQLGALAPLVDWTSEMTGFWQGRFDALEDVLKRMDQ
;
A
#
# COMPACT_ATOMS: atom_id res chain seq x y z
N VAL A 1 -13.65 -22.72 15.06
CA VAL A 1 -14.24 -23.11 13.78
C VAL A 1 -15.36 -22.14 13.39
N PHE A 2 -16.33 -21.96 14.29
CA PHE A 2 -17.43 -21.04 14.03
C PHE A 2 -16.97 -19.60 13.93
N ALA A 3 -16.04 -19.17 14.77
CA ALA A 3 -15.46 -17.83 14.74
C ALA A 3 -14.72 -17.59 13.43
N SER A 4 -13.98 -18.56 12.93
CA SER A 4 -13.29 -18.46 11.63
C SER A 4 -14.28 -18.35 10.48
N PHE A 5 -15.39 -19.08 10.55
CA PHE A 5 -16.44 -19.02 9.56
C PHE A 5 -17.10 -17.64 9.53
N LEU A 6 -17.38 -17.07 10.69
CA LEU A 6 -17.95 -15.72 10.79
C LEU A 6 -16.98 -14.66 10.29
N GLN A 7 -15.70 -14.83 10.55
CA GLN A 7 -14.68 -13.91 10.02
C GLN A 7 -14.64 -13.94 8.50
N GLY A 8 -14.85 -15.09 7.89
CA GLY A 8 -14.91 -15.21 6.44
C GLY A 8 -16.14 -14.58 5.81
N ILE A 9 -17.23 -14.45 6.56
CA ILE A 9 -18.50 -13.91 6.07
C ILE A 9 -18.63 -12.42 6.39
N ALA A 10 -18.35 -12.03 7.62
CA ALA A 10 -18.51 -10.65 8.10
C ALA A 10 -17.14 -10.01 8.27
N GLN A 11 -16.49 -9.73 7.16
CA GLN A 11 -15.16 -9.12 7.18
C GLN A 11 -15.24 -7.66 7.55
N VAL A 12 -14.68 -7.31 8.70
CA VAL A 12 -14.40 -5.94 9.06
C VAL A 12 -13.10 -5.55 8.35
N PRO A 13 -13.06 -4.42 7.60
CA PRO A 13 -11.83 -4.01 6.94
C PRO A 13 -10.67 -3.91 7.91
N THR A 14 -9.58 -4.61 7.62
CA THR A 14 -8.34 -4.55 8.38
C THR A 14 -7.42 -3.49 7.80
N ALA A 15 -6.29 -3.21 8.47
CA ALA A 15 -5.29 -2.29 7.94
C ALA A 15 -4.78 -2.70 6.55
N PRO A 16 -4.45 -3.98 6.28
CA PRO A 16 -4.09 -4.40 4.93
C PRO A 16 -5.19 -4.16 3.91
N ASP A 17 -6.46 -4.40 4.26
CA ASP A 17 -7.59 -4.20 3.36
C ASP A 17 -7.73 -2.74 2.94
N LEU A 18 -7.59 -1.82 3.89
CA LEU A 18 -7.67 -0.38 3.60
C LEU A 18 -6.52 0.04 2.69
N LEU A 19 -5.31 -0.45 2.94
CA LEU A 19 -4.14 -0.13 2.13
C LEU A 19 -4.29 -0.67 0.70
N PHE A 20 -4.74 -1.91 0.54
CA PHE A 20 -4.99 -2.48 -0.78
C PHE A 20 -6.03 -1.68 -1.56
N ARG A 21 -7.13 -1.34 -0.90
CA ARG A 21 -8.20 -0.57 -1.52
C ARG A 21 -7.71 0.82 -1.94
N THR A 22 -6.97 1.47 -1.06
CA THR A 22 -6.44 2.81 -1.32
C THR A 22 -5.47 2.80 -2.47
N LEU A 23 -4.57 1.83 -2.54
CA LEU A 23 -3.55 1.73 -3.57
C LEU A 23 -4.03 1.04 -4.85
N ALA A 24 -5.28 0.54 -4.89
CA ALA A 24 -5.83 -0.07 -6.09
C ALA A 24 -6.07 0.95 -7.21
N ASP A 25 -6.38 2.19 -6.88
CA ASP A 25 -6.56 3.24 -7.89
C ASP A 25 -5.20 3.64 -8.46
N PRO A 26 -5.00 3.54 -9.80
CA PRO A 26 -3.70 3.82 -10.41
C PRO A 26 -3.22 5.24 -10.21
N THR A 27 -4.10 6.22 -10.30
CA THR A 27 -3.74 7.64 -10.12
C THR A 27 -3.30 7.90 -8.69
N ARG A 28 -4.05 7.38 -7.72
CA ARG A 28 -3.74 7.52 -6.31
C ARG A 28 -2.42 6.84 -5.98
N ARG A 29 -2.22 5.62 -6.49
CA ARG A 29 -0.97 4.90 -6.29
C ARG A 29 0.22 5.65 -6.90
N ALA A 30 0.05 6.21 -8.10
CA ALA A 30 1.10 6.99 -8.76
C ALA A 30 1.50 8.23 -7.95
N LEU A 31 0.54 8.91 -7.34
CA LEU A 31 0.82 10.04 -6.46
C LEU A 31 1.63 9.61 -5.24
N PHE A 32 1.25 8.51 -4.63
CA PHE A 32 1.99 7.97 -3.50
C PHE A 32 3.43 7.58 -3.90
N GLU A 33 3.59 6.88 -5.02
CA GLU A 33 4.91 6.50 -5.53
C GLU A 33 5.78 7.71 -5.81
N ARG A 34 5.21 8.77 -6.36
CA ARG A 34 5.93 10.00 -6.62
C ARG A 34 6.43 10.64 -5.33
N LEU A 35 5.59 10.66 -4.28
CA LEU A 35 5.99 11.17 -2.97
C LEU A 35 7.11 10.32 -2.36
N CYS A 36 7.09 9.01 -2.58
CA CYS A 36 8.17 8.14 -2.13
C CYS A 36 9.49 8.44 -2.81
N ARG A 37 9.45 8.75 -4.11
CA ARG A 37 10.67 9.01 -4.90
C ARG A 37 11.21 10.41 -4.71
N GLU A 38 10.33 11.40 -4.68
CA GLU A 38 10.74 12.82 -4.72
C GLU A 38 10.78 13.47 -3.34
N GLY A 39 10.17 12.83 -2.33
CA GLY A 39 10.05 13.42 -1.01
C GLY A 39 8.91 14.42 -0.94
N GLU A 40 8.94 15.30 0.06
CA GLU A 40 7.87 16.26 0.32
C GLU A 40 7.63 17.16 -0.90
N THR A 41 6.37 17.23 -1.33
CA THR A 41 5.96 17.94 -2.54
C THR A 41 4.65 18.67 -2.29
N THR A 42 4.49 19.84 -2.91
CA THR A 42 3.24 20.61 -2.81
C THR A 42 2.15 20.02 -3.69
N VAL A 43 0.89 20.33 -3.34
CA VAL A 43 -0.27 19.94 -4.16
C VAL A 43 -0.13 20.47 -5.58
N GLY A 44 0.32 21.72 -5.71
CA GLY A 44 0.52 22.33 -7.04
C GLY A 44 1.52 21.59 -7.90
N ALA A 45 2.67 21.22 -7.31
CA ALA A 45 3.69 20.46 -8.02
C ALA A 45 3.20 19.05 -8.38
N LEU A 46 2.46 18.39 -7.49
CA LEU A 46 1.87 17.09 -7.78
C LEU A 46 0.84 17.18 -8.91
N THR A 47 0.04 18.22 -8.92
CA THR A 47 -0.98 18.43 -9.96
C THR A 47 -0.34 18.61 -11.33
N ALA A 48 0.80 19.32 -11.41
CA ALA A 48 1.45 19.64 -12.66
C ALA A 48 1.84 18.40 -13.49
N GLY A 49 2.09 17.28 -12.85
CA GLY A 49 2.46 16.04 -13.55
C GLY A 49 1.41 14.94 -13.50
N ALA A 50 0.24 15.22 -12.95
CA ALA A 50 -0.72 14.16 -12.64
C ALA A 50 -1.66 13.79 -13.79
N GLY A 51 -1.84 14.67 -14.79
CA GLY A 51 -2.80 14.43 -15.87
C GLY A 51 -4.25 14.57 -15.46
N VAL A 52 -4.53 15.05 -14.24
CA VAL A 52 -5.86 15.31 -13.71
C VAL A 52 -5.86 16.66 -13.01
N SER A 53 -7.07 17.16 -12.70
CA SER A 53 -7.23 18.48 -12.08
C SER A 53 -6.77 18.49 -10.62
N GLN A 54 -6.51 19.69 -10.10
CA GLN A 54 -6.12 19.86 -8.70
C GLN A 54 -7.19 19.35 -7.73
N PRO A 55 -8.49 19.59 -7.91
CA PRO A 55 -9.50 18.97 -7.02
C PRO A 55 -9.43 17.46 -6.99
N VAL A 56 -9.15 16.81 -8.10
CA VAL A 56 -9.00 15.35 -8.17
C VAL A 56 -7.75 14.91 -7.41
N VAL A 57 -6.62 15.61 -7.61
CA VAL A 57 -5.39 15.34 -6.86
C VAL A 57 -5.62 15.48 -5.36
N SER A 58 -6.27 16.57 -4.94
CA SER A 58 -6.58 16.81 -3.52
C SER A 58 -7.45 15.72 -2.93
N LYS A 59 -8.43 15.22 -3.69
CA LYS A 59 -9.28 14.12 -3.25
C LYS A 59 -8.46 12.84 -3.03
N HIS A 60 -7.59 12.51 -3.97
CA HIS A 60 -6.71 11.34 -3.85
C HIS A 60 -5.76 11.46 -2.66
N LEU A 61 -5.17 12.65 -2.46
CA LEU A 61 -4.30 12.90 -1.31
C LEU A 61 -5.06 12.77 0.01
N GLY A 62 -6.31 13.20 0.07
CA GLY A 62 -7.16 13.03 1.24
C GLY A 62 -7.40 11.56 1.58
N LEU A 63 -7.62 10.72 0.57
CA LEU A 63 -7.80 9.29 0.77
C LEU A 63 -6.49 8.61 1.21
N LEU A 64 -5.36 9.01 0.63
CA LEU A 64 -4.05 8.54 1.08
C LEU A 64 -3.79 8.91 2.54
N LYS A 65 -4.17 10.13 2.92
CA LYS A 65 -4.02 10.60 4.30
C LYS A 65 -4.90 9.79 5.26
N GLN A 66 -6.14 9.52 4.89
CA GLN A 66 -7.04 8.69 5.71
C GLN A 66 -6.50 7.29 5.94
N ALA A 67 -5.77 6.76 4.97
CA ALA A 67 -5.14 5.44 5.09
C ALA A 67 -3.80 5.48 5.82
N GLY A 68 -3.34 6.67 6.23
CA GLY A 68 -2.07 6.83 6.93
C GLY A 68 -0.84 6.77 6.03
N LEU A 69 -1.04 6.74 4.70
CA LEU A 69 0.07 6.61 3.74
C LEU A 69 0.81 7.90 3.49
N VAL A 70 0.17 9.03 3.72
CA VAL A 70 0.78 10.35 3.61
C VAL A 70 0.37 11.21 4.79
N ARG A 71 1.16 12.23 5.05
CA ARG A 71 0.83 13.30 5.98
C ARG A 71 0.98 14.62 5.26
N ASP A 72 0.27 15.63 5.75
CA ASP A 72 0.33 16.96 5.21
C ASP A 72 0.90 17.94 6.22
N ARG A 73 1.42 19.04 5.69
CA ARG A 73 1.96 20.12 6.46
C ARG A 73 1.64 21.42 5.75
N ARG A 74 1.07 22.36 6.46
CA ARG A 74 0.80 23.65 5.92
C ARG A 74 1.99 24.58 6.14
N ALA A 75 2.43 25.24 5.07
CA ALA A 75 3.52 26.22 5.13
C ALA A 75 3.13 27.40 4.25
N GLY A 76 2.76 28.52 4.89
CA GLY A 76 2.24 29.67 4.18
C GLY A 76 0.93 29.34 3.47
N ARG A 77 0.88 29.58 2.16
CA ARG A 77 -0.29 29.33 1.31
C ARG A 77 -0.30 27.92 0.74
N ASN A 78 0.78 27.16 0.92
CA ASN A 78 0.94 25.86 0.30
C ASN A 78 0.74 24.74 1.32
N THR A 79 0.13 23.64 0.85
CA THR A 79 0.09 22.39 1.58
C THR A 79 1.11 21.46 0.99
N HIS A 80 1.99 20.94 1.83
CA HIS A 80 3.02 19.97 1.47
C HIS A 80 2.59 18.59 1.93
N TYR A 81 2.80 17.60 1.08
CA TYR A 81 2.53 16.21 1.40
C TYR A 81 3.82 15.41 1.39
N SER A 82 3.91 14.44 2.29
CA SER A 82 5.05 13.53 2.35
C SER A 82 4.56 12.11 2.60
N ALA A 83 5.27 11.12 2.05
CA ALA A 83 4.95 9.73 2.23
C ALA A 83 5.31 9.27 3.64
N GLN A 84 4.49 8.39 4.20
CA GLN A 84 4.74 7.71 5.47
C GLN A 84 5.01 6.24 5.19
N LEU A 85 6.26 5.91 4.91
CA LEU A 85 6.62 4.55 4.48
C LEU A 85 6.36 3.50 5.54
N GLY A 86 6.42 3.88 6.82
CA GLY A 86 6.07 2.98 7.92
C GLY A 86 4.63 2.46 7.86
N ALA A 87 3.74 3.20 7.19
CA ALA A 87 2.35 2.78 7.02
C ALA A 87 2.21 1.56 6.11
N LEU A 88 3.25 1.20 5.35
CA LEU A 88 3.24 0.00 4.51
C LEU A 88 3.53 -1.30 5.29
N ALA A 89 3.86 -1.21 6.58
CA ALA A 89 4.20 -2.38 7.38
C ALA A 89 3.18 -3.52 7.27
N PRO A 90 1.85 -3.27 7.34
CA PRO A 90 0.89 -4.37 7.17
C PRO A 90 0.96 -5.06 5.82
N LEU A 91 1.30 -4.33 4.75
CA LEU A 91 1.48 -4.92 3.42
C LEU A 91 2.78 -5.71 3.32
N VAL A 92 3.84 -5.22 3.94
CA VAL A 92 5.12 -5.92 4.02
C VAL A 92 4.93 -7.24 4.76
N ASP A 93 4.23 -7.22 5.89
CA ASP A 93 3.93 -8.41 6.67
C ASP A 93 3.10 -9.41 5.86
N TRP A 94 2.06 -8.95 5.18
CA TRP A 94 1.23 -9.79 4.33
C TRP A 94 2.05 -10.42 3.20
N THR A 95 2.88 -9.62 2.53
CA THR A 95 3.74 -10.10 1.45
C THR A 95 4.72 -11.14 1.95
N SER A 96 5.32 -10.90 3.12
CA SER A 96 6.27 -11.84 3.73
C SER A 96 5.60 -13.17 4.09
N GLU A 97 4.37 -13.11 4.58
CA GLU A 97 3.58 -14.30 4.89
C GLU A 97 3.28 -15.11 3.63
N MET A 98 2.84 -14.43 2.56
CA MET A 98 2.57 -15.11 1.29
C MET A 98 3.84 -15.69 0.67
N THR A 99 4.94 -14.94 0.71
CA THR A 99 6.23 -15.40 0.23
C THR A 99 6.72 -16.62 1.01
N GLY A 100 6.46 -16.64 2.32
CA GLY A 100 6.80 -17.77 3.18
C GLY A 100 6.12 -19.06 2.76
N PHE A 101 4.86 -19.00 2.35
CA PHE A 101 4.17 -20.19 1.82
C PHE A 101 4.83 -20.71 0.55
N TRP A 102 5.21 -19.81 -0.35
CA TRP A 102 5.91 -20.21 -1.58
C TRP A 102 7.28 -20.80 -1.28
N GLN A 103 8.02 -20.23 -0.35
CA GLN A 103 9.32 -20.74 0.05
C GLN A 103 9.22 -22.16 0.60
N GLY A 104 8.23 -22.43 1.42
CA GLY A 104 7.98 -23.77 1.93
C GLY A 104 7.72 -24.79 0.82
N ARG A 105 6.99 -24.39 -0.22
CA ARG A 105 6.74 -25.24 -1.39
C ARG A 105 8.01 -25.51 -2.19
N PHE A 106 8.83 -24.50 -2.40
CA PHE A 106 10.11 -24.67 -3.09
C PHE A 106 11.04 -25.59 -2.31
N ASP A 107 11.10 -25.45 -0.99
CA ASP A 107 11.91 -26.30 -0.13
C ASP A 107 11.44 -27.76 -0.20
N ALA A 108 10.14 -27.99 -0.17
CA ALA A 108 9.57 -29.32 -0.29
C ALA A 108 9.91 -29.95 -1.65
N LEU A 109 9.82 -29.18 -2.72
CA LEU A 109 10.17 -29.66 -4.06
C LEU A 109 11.67 -30.01 -4.14
N GLU A 110 12.51 -29.15 -3.60
CA GLU A 110 13.95 -29.40 -3.56
C GLU A 110 14.28 -30.70 -2.83
N ASP A 111 13.62 -30.96 -1.70
CA ASP A 111 13.80 -32.21 -0.96
C ASP A 111 13.38 -33.44 -1.76
N VAL A 112 12.27 -33.33 -2.51
CA VAL A 112 11.83 -34.41 -3.39
C VAL A 112 12.87 -34.69 -4.47
N LEU A 113 13.39 -33.63 -5.11
CA LEU A 113 14.39 -33.74 -6.16
C LEU A 113 15.67 -34.38 -5.62
N LYS A 114 16.11 -34.00 -4.43
CA LYS A 114 17.29 -34.60 -3.78
C LYS A 114 17.08 -36.10 -3.52
N ARG A 115 15.89 -36.50 -3.10
CA ARG A 115 15.57 -37.91 -2.86
C ARG A 115 15.56 -38.72 -4.16
N MET A 116 15.16 -38.09 -5.26
CA MET A 116 15.13 -38.75 -6.56
C MET A 116 16.53 -39.01 -7.11
N ASP A 117 17.50 -38.20 -6.73
CA ASP A 117 18.91 -38.36 -7.14
C ASP A 117 19.65 -39.45 -6.38
N GLN A 118 19.04 -40.00 -5.34
CA GLN A 118 19.61 -41.10 -4.58
C GLN A 118 19.03 -42.44 -5.07
#